data_5da7d8b4abaf07427b993b87bcac3203
#
_entry.id   5da7d8b4abaf07427b993b87bcac3203
#
_cell.length_a   1.000
_cell.length_b   1.000
_cell.length_c   1.000
_cell.angle_alpha   90.00
_cell.angle_beta   90.00
_cell.angle_gamma   90.00
#
_symmetry.space_group_name_H-M   'P 1'
#
loop_
_entity.id
_entity.type
_entity.pdbx_description
1 polymer ?
#
loop_
_entity_poly.entity_id
_entity_poly.type
_entity_poly.pdbx_seq_one_letter_code
_entity_poly.pdbx_strand_id
1 'polypeptide(L)'
;MDPLRQLMTAVLALPVVACAAVGPQQPADTKPAQAPAAQSAPAAAEAPKADAPKADETEAEIKKLRTEAQLREEQLSAELARVRAEKARLDAKMALNASQQAAANEPEATRLAGMQREAQLRAAALDAELAAGNAEMARLKAEQDLLDMRHRVKLAGLRREQEAIAAENALTAEKRRAEQARLADEQMRVDIESRTMAGRLAQRDAAQKMREAVDVLDAYPEQPFKDGVITVSDRRIALNGPIVSGTADYVCDRIDWFNNQDRTKPIFIVIDNSPGGSVMQGYRIVKAIETSDAPVHVIVKSFAASMAATIATLAPHSYAYPNAIILHHQMSTGISGNMTDIEQEVKMAQEWERRLAEPIARKMGISMAEFKERMYKARKTGDWDEFADNAVKLKWVDHVVSEIREEGIRRKPENAPAAPMWGMFGVSMKQDEQGRPYMSLPPLDPYDCYFMVNPRGFYRIEGR
;
A
#
# COMPACT_ATOMS: atom_id res chain seq x y z
N MET A 1 14.53 -66.75 -27.47
CA MET A 1 15.00 -66.37 -26.13
C MET A 1 14.78 -64.86 -26.00
N ASP A 2 13.82 -64.53 -25.27
CA ASP A 2 13.12 -63.24 -25.25
C ASP A 2 13.79 -62.27 -24.28
N PRO A 3 14.24 -61.07 -24.68
CA PRO A 3 14.91 -60.09 -23.81
C PRO A 3 13.96 -59.27 -22.91
N LEU A 4 12.68 -59.61 -22.83
CA LEU A 4 11.64 -58.85 -22.10
C LEU A 4 11.42 -59.29 -20.62
N ARG A 5 12.30 -60.13 -20.06
CA ARG A 5 12.14 -60.64 -18.69
C ARG A 5 13.11 -60.12 -17.64
N GLN A 6 13.95 -59.15 -17.98
CA GLN A 6 14.95 -58.62 -17.02
C GLN A 6 14.71 -57.16 -16.55
N LEU A 7 13.55 -56.59 -16.83
CA LEU A 7 13.27 -55.17 -16.43
C LEU A 7 12.12 -55.02 -15.39
N MET A 8 11.80 -56.09 -14.67
CA MET A 8 10.71 -56.06 -13.68
C MET A 8 11.11 -56.42 -12.23
N THR A 9 12.36 -56.15 -11.83
CA THR A 9 12.76 -56.44 -10.43
C THR A 9 13.62 -55.31 -9.78
N ALA A 10 13.31 -54.08 -10.05
CA ALA A 10 14.00 -52.94 -9.43
C ALA A 10 13.08 -51.76 -9.04
N VAL A 11 11.87 -52.01 -8.57
CA VAL A 11 11.01 -51.00 -7.95
C VAL A 11 10.30 -51.61 -6.76
N LEU A 12 10.98 -51.71 -5.62
CA LEU A 12 10.38 -51.87 -4.26
C LEU A 12 11.49 -51.85 -3.22
N ALA A 13 11.98 -50.65 -2.87
CA ALA A 13 12.60 -50.36 -1.58
C ALA A 13 12.51 -48.88 -1.31
N LEU A 14 11.36 -48.43 -0.84
CA LEU A 14 11.24 -47.15 -0.10
C LEU A 14 11.42 -47.48 1.39
N PRO A 15 12.28 -46.76 2.12
CA PRO A 15 12.41 -46.97 3.57
C PRO A 15 11.18 -46.39 4.27
N VAL A 16 10.54 -47.22 5.07
CA VAL A 16 9.58 -46.82 6.09
C VAL A 16 10.31 -46.00 7.13
N VAL A 17 10.07 -44.69 7.14
CA VAL A 17 10.49 -43.83 8.24
C VAL A 17 9.49 -44.00 9.38
N ALA A 18 9.97 -44.59 10.47
CA ALA A 18 9.23 -44.77 11.71
C ALA A 18 8.82 -43.41 12.30
N CYS A 19 7.52 -43.21 12.48
CA CYS A 19 6.98 -42.14 13.34
C CYS A 19 7.39 -42.41 14.80
N ALA A 20 8.34 -41.64 15.32
CA ALA A 20 8.55 -41.52 16.75
C ALA A 20 7.45 -40.62 17.33
N ALA A 21 6.72 -41.13 18.29
CA ALA A 21 5.72 -40.41 19.05
C ALA A 21 6.39 -39.33 19.89
N VAL A 22 6.04 -38.07 19.61
CA VAL A 22 6.37 -36.92 20.48
C VAL A 22 5.11 -36.60 21.27
N GLY A 23 5.23 -36.63 22.60
CA GLY A 23 4.18 -36.34 23.56
C GLY A 23 3.68 -34.87 23.50
N PRO A 24 2.61 -34.54 24.19
CA PRO A 24 1.92 -33.28 24.01
C PRO A 24 2.69 -32.12 24.63
N GLN A 25 3.12 -31.19 23.79
CA GLN A 25 3.52 -29.86 24.22
C GLN A 25 2.28 -28.94 24.26
N GLN A 26 2.16 -28.21 25.35
CA GLN A 26 1.13 -27.20 25.58
C GLN A 26 1.12 -26.13 24.47
N PRO A 27 -0.05 -25.61 24.10
CA PRO A 27 -0.16 -24.59 23.08
C PRO A 27 0.30 -23.23 23.62
N ALA A 28 1.26 -22.65 22.93
CA ALA A 28 1.58 -21.23 23.05
C ALA A 28 0.44 -20.44 22.38
N ASP A 29 -0.03 -19.38 23.05
CA ASP A 29 -1.00 -18.43 22.57
C ASP A 29 -0.60 -17.84 21.20
N THR A 30 -1.20 -18.32 20.15
CA THR A 30 -1.16 -17.66 18.84
C THR A 30 -2.52 -17.03 18.57
N LYS A 31 -2.52 -15.70 18.54
CA LYS A 31 -3.59 -14.86 18.01
C LYS A 31 -4.09 -15.43 16.67
N PRO A 32 -5.40 -15.54 16.45
CA PRO A 32 -5.91 -16.09 15.19
C PRO A 32 -5.57 -15.17 14.03
N ALA A 33 -4.89 -15.73 13.05
CA ALA A 33 -4.72 -15.10 11.74
C ALA A 33 -6.10 -14.94 11.09
N GLN A 34 -6.41 -13.75 10.64
CA GLN A 34 -7.60 -13.46 9.84
C GLN A 34 -7.57 -14.33 8.59
N ALA A 35 -8.61 -15.12 8.42
CA ALA A 35 -8.84 -15.88 7.19
C ALA A 35 -9.00 -14.92 6.00
N PRO A 36 -8.49 -15.29 4.82
CA PRO A 36 -8.72 -14.51 3.63
C PRO A 36 -10.20 -14.47 3.31
N ALA A 37 -10.70 -13.30 2.94
CA ALA A 37 -12.06 -13.03 2.56
C ALA A 37 -12.51 -14.03 1.49
N ALA A 38 -13.52 -14.82 1.82
CA ALA A 38 -14.18 -15.70 0.88
C ALA A 38 -14.81 -14.85 -0.23
N GLN A 39 -14.48 -15.20 -1.47
CA GLN A 39 -15.17 -14.68 -2.64
C GLN A 39 -16.67 -14.92 -2.50
N SER A 40 -17.43 -13.87 -2.75
CA SER A 40 -18.88 -13.84 -2.72
C SER A 40 -19.50 -15.00 -3.50
N ALA A 41 -20.15 -15.90 -2.79
CA ALA A 41 -21.13 -16.81 -3.38
C ALA A 41 -22.33 -15.99 -3.91
N PRO A 42 -22.96 -16.41 -5.00
CA PRO A 42 -24.11 -15.70 -5.54
C PRO A 42 -25.24 -15.64 -4.52
N ALA A 43 -25.89 -14.51 -4.50
CA ALA A 43 -26.98 -14.14 -3.61
C ALA A 43 -27.97 -15.29 -3.39
N ALA A 44 -28.01 -15.78 -2.16
CA ALA A 44 -29.15 -16.59 -1.70
C ALA A 44 -30.37 -15.67 -1.65
N ALA A 45 -31.46 -16.14 -2.23
CA ALA A 45 -32.73 -15.45 -2.25
C ALA A 45 -33.11 -14.91 -0.86
N GLU A 46 -33.52 -13.66 -0.83
CA GLU A 46 -34.01 -12.97 0.35
C GLU A 46 -35.02 -13.84 1.13
N ALA A 47 -34.67 -14.13 2.35
CA ALA A 47 -35.69 -14.54 3.32
C ALA A 47 -36.61 -13.32 3.52
N PRO A 48 -37.94 -13.52 3.65
CA PRO A 48 -38.85 -12.41 3.83
C PRO A 48 -38.43 -11.62 5.07
N LYS A 49 -38.17 -10.34 4.88
CA LYS A 49 -37.95 -9.38 5.96
C LYS A 49 -39.19 -9.42 6.87
N ALA A 50 -39.06 -10.01 8.01
CA ALA A 50 -40.02 -9.76 9.09
C ALA A 50 -39.84 -8.27 9.44
N ASP A 51 -40.92 -7.54 9.37
CA ASP A 51 -41.02 -6.13 9.73
C ASP A 51 -40.36 -5.88 11.08
N ALA A 52 -39.31 -5.07 11.06
CA ALA A 52 -38.75 -4.44 12.26
C ALA A 52 -38.95 -2.92 12.20
N PRO A 53 -40.22 -2.43 12.17
CA PRO A 53 -40.45 -0.99 12.07
C PRO A 53 -40.22 -0.25 13.38
N LYS A 54 -40.16 -0.97 14.53
CA LYS A 54 -40.08 -0.33 15.86
C LYS A 54 -38.67 0.01 16.33
N ALA A 55 -37.65 -0.63 15.81
CA ALA A 55 -36.28 -0.36 16.20
C ALA A 55 -35.71 0.88 15.49
N ASP A 56 -35.98 0.98 14.19
CA ASP A 56 -35.50 2.09 13.36
C ASP A 56 -36.13 3.45 13.73
N GLU A 57 -37.44 3.48 14.03
CA GLU A 57 -38.09 4.71 14.48
C GLU A 57 -37.55 5.24 15.82
N THR A 58 -37.29 4.32 16.77
CA THR A 58 -36.71 4.71 18.05
C THR A 58 -35.22 5.06 17.96
N GLU A 59 -34.50 4.43 17.07
CA GLU A 59 -33.09 4.74 16.81
C GLU A 59 -32.93 6.08 16.09
N ALA A 60 -33.82 6.37 15.15
CA ALA A 60 -33.88 7.66 14.48
C ALA A 60 -34.23 8.81 15.44
N GLU A 61 -35.20 8.59 16.35
CA GLU A 61 -35.59 9.59 17.35
C GLU A 61 -34.49 9.86 18.37
N ILE A 62 -33.82 8.81 18.84
CA ILE A 62 -32.67 8.93 19.75
C ILE A 62 -31.47 9.57 19.03
N LYS A 63 -31.23 9.24 17.76
CA LYS A 63 -30.19 9.89 16.98
C LYS A 63 -30.47 11.38 16.81
N LYS A 64 -31.72 11.77 16.60
CA LYS A 64 -32.14 13.18 16.50
C LYS A 64 -31.90 13.90 17.83
N LEU A 65 -32.35 13.32 18.95
CA LEU A 65 -32.14 13.91 20.27
C LEU A 65 -30.65 14.01 20.65
N ARG A 66 -29.83 13.04 20.29
CA ARG A 66 -28.38 13.12 20.44
C ARG A 66 -27.75 14.23 19.62
N THR A 67 -28.19 14.40 18.37
CA THR A 67 -27.68 15.44 17.50
C THR A 67 -28.07 16.83 18.03
N GLU A 68 -29.30 17.01 18.52
CA GLU A 68 -29.76 18.24 19.14
C GLU A 68 -29.00 18.54 20.45
N ALA A 69 -28.73 17.52 21.28
CA ALA A 69 -27.94 17.67 22.49
C ALA A 69 -26.47 18.01 22.17
N GLN A 70 -25.85 17.37 21.19
CA GLN A 70 -24.49 17.70 20.74
C GLN A 70 -24.40 19.12 20.19
N LEU A 71 -25.36 19.56 19.39
CA LEU A 71 -25.38 20.91 18.86
C LEU A 71 -25.49 21.95 20.01
N ARG A 72 -26.29 21.63 21.02
CA ARG A 72 -26.45 22.50 22.20
C ARG A 72 -25.20 22.55 23.08
N GLU A 73 -24.51 21.39 23.19
CA GLU A 73 -23.20 21.29 23.86
C GLU A 73 -22.14 22.10 23.15
N GLU A 74 -22.08 22.00 21.79
CA GLU A 74 -21.16 22.81 20.99
C GLU A 74 -21.44 24.32 21.11
N GLN A 75 -22.70 24.72 21.08
CA GLN A 75 -23.09 26.12 21.26
C GLN A 75 -22.65 26.65 22.65
N LEU A 76 -22.91 25.91 23.73
CA LEU A 76 -22.50 26.27 25.06
C LEU A 76 -20.97 26.28 25.20
N SER A 77 -20.29 25.33 24.61
CA SER A 77 -18.82 25.31 24.65
C SER A 77 -18.20 26.51 23.92
N ALA A 78 -18.82 26.95 22.83
CA ALA A 78 -18.41 28.14 22.09
C ALA A 78 -18.66 29.43 22.90
N GLU A 79 -19.80 29.53 23.62
CA GLU A 79 -20.09 30.64 24.53
C GLU A 79 -19.13 30.69 25.71
N LEU A 80 -18.87 29.54 26.35
CA LEU A 80 -17.88 29.41 27.41
C LEU A 80 -16.47 29.81 26.97
N ALA A 81 -16.10 29.46 25.74
CA ALA A 81 -14.82 29.86 25.15
C ALA A 81 -14.72 31.38 24.97
N ARG A 82 -15.80 32.03 24.52
CA ARG A 82 -15.87 33.49 24.40
C ARG A 82 -15.74 34.18 25.73
N VAL A 83 -16.48 33.71 26.76
CA VAL A 83 -16.42 34.28 28.14
C VAL A 83 -15.03 34.08 28.74
N ARG A 84 -14.37 32.95 28.54
CA ARG A 84 -12.98 32.71 28.96
C ARG A 84 -11.99 33.66 28.28
N ALA A 85 -12.16 33.87 26.97
CA ALA A 85 -11.31 34.80 26.22
C ALA A 85 -11.51 36.25 26.69
N GLU A 86 -12.74 36.66 27.00
CA GLU A 86 -13.04 38.02 27.55
C GLU A 86 -12.46 38.19 28.93
N LYS A 87 -12.58 37.18 29.79
CA LYS A 87 -11.92 37.17 31.11
C LYS A 87 -10.40 37.31 30.97
N ALA A 88 -9.76 36.51 30.14
CA ALA A 88 -8.32 36.58 29.91
C ALA A 88 -7.87 37.99 29.41
N ARG A 89 -8.69 38.60 28.55
CA ARG A 89 -8.44 39.95 28.03
C ARG A 89 -8.56 41.02 29.13
N LEU A 90 -9.51 40.84 30.05
CA LEU A 90 -9.66 41.73 31.21
C LEU A 90 -8.49 41.59 32.20
N ASP A 91 -8.09 40.36 32.51
CA ASP A 91 -6.96 40.06 33.38
C ASP A 91 -5.64 40.62 32.82
N ALA A 92 -5.41 40.47 31.49
CA ALA A 92 -4.26 41.08 30.83
C ALA A 92 -4.29 42.61 30.87
N LYS A 93 -5.48 43.22 30.76
CA LYS A 93 -5.65 44.69 30.86
C LYS A 93 -5.40 45.19 32.27
N MET A 94 -5.81 44.41 33.27
CA MET A 94 -5.51 44.72 34.68
C MET A 94 -4.01 44.61 34.96
N ALA A 95 -3.33 43.58 34.47
CA ALA A 95 -1.89 43.39 34.62
C ALA A 95 -1.08 44.54 33.96
N LEU A 96 -1.51 44.97 32.77
CA LEU A 96 -0.88 46.07 32.04
C LEU A 96 -1.03 47.41 32.82
N ASN A 97 -2.23 47.68 33.34
CA ASN A 97 -2.47 48.87 34.14
C ASN A 97 -1.69 48.88 35.46
N ALA A 98 -1.55 47.73 36.12
CA ALA A 98 -0.74 47.58 37.33
C ALA A 98 0.75 47.89 37.10
N SER A 99 1.29 47.50 35.91
CA SER A 99 2.70 47.73 35.56
C SER A 99 3.00 49.20 35.20
N GLN A 100 2.03 49.91 34.65
CA GLN A 100 2.18 51.32 34.25
C GLN A 100 2.09 52.30 35.38
N GLN A 101 1.54 51.90 36.53
CA GLN A 101 1.26 52.79 37.68
C GLN A 101 2.25 52.71 38.84
N ALA A 102 3.22 51.83 38.78
CA ALA A 102 4.34 51.84 39.72
C ALA A 102 5.25 53.09 39.57
N ALA A 103 4.96 53.97 38.62
CA ALA A 103 5.80 55.13 38.29
C ALA A 103 5.17 56.53 38.42
N ALA A 104 3.92 56.71 38.97
CA ALA A 104 3.28 58.04 39.09
C ALA A 104 2.34 58.20 40.26
N ASN A 105 2.58 59.24 40.95
CA ASN A 105 2.07 59.91 42.14
C ASN A 105 0.60 59.80 42.60
N GLU A 106 0.40 59.98 43.91
CA GLU A 106 -0.74 59.81 44.85
C GLU A 106 -2.18 60.24 44.49
N PRO A 107 -2.53 61.14 43.60
CA PRO A 107 -3.95 61.35 43.28
C PRO A 107 -4.56 60.35 42.35
N GLU A 108 -3.74 59.54 41.63
CA GLU A 108 -4.22 58.49 40.75
C GLU A 108 -4.61 57.16 41.44
N ALA A 109 -4.15 56.95 42.66
CA ALA A 109 -4.41 55.73 43.43
C ALA A 109 -5.92 55.56 43.75
N THR A 110 -6.68 56.61 43.94
CA THR A 110 -8.14 56.52 44.19
C THR A 110 -8.93 56.17 42.93
N ARG A 111 -8.48 56.70 41.78
CA ARG A 111 -9.09 56.41 40.48
C ARG A 111 -8.75 55.01 40.06
N LEU A 112 -7.55 54.59 40.39
CA LEU A 112 -7.09 53.20 40.13
C LEU A 112 -7.85 52.17 40.94
N ALA A 113 -8.06 52.45 42.25
CA ALA A 113 -8.85 51.60 43.15
C ALA A 113 -10.29 51.44 42.64
N GLY A 114 -10.88 52.51 42.07
CA GLY A 114 -12.18 52.47 41.41
C GLY A 114 -12.19 51.57 40.19
N MET A 115 -11.20 51.73 39.32
CA MET A 115 -11.07 50.88 38.09
C MET A 115 -10.75 49.44 38.45
N GLN A 116 -9.92 49.18 39.42
CA GLN A 116 -9.63 47.84 39.94
C GLN A 116 -10.89 47.17 40.51
N ARG A 117 -11.70 47.91 41.23
CA ARG A 117 -12.96 47.41 41.79
C ARG A 117 -13.99 47.09 40.71
N GLU A 118 -14.08 47.95 39.71
CA GLU A 118 -14.95 47.68 38.54
C GLU A 118 -14.47 46.48 37.73
N ALA A 119 -13.16 46.34 37.52
CA ALA A 119 -12.56 45.21 36.86
C ALA A 119 -12.75 43.88 37.65
N GLN A 120 -12.65 43.95 39.01
CA GLN A 120 -12.94 42.82 39.86
C GLN A 120 -14.41 42.41 39.82
N LEU A 121 -15.34 43.39 39.79
CA LEU A 121 -16.77 43.10 39.65
C LEU A 121 -17.09 42.47 38.30
N ARG A 122 -16.45 42.91 37.20
CA ARG A 122 -16.59 42.30 35.89
C ARG A 122 -16.00 40.89 35.84
N ALA A 123 -14.83 40.70 36.46
CA ALA A 123 -14.23 39.39 36.57
C ALA A 123 -15.11 38.41 37.36
N ALA A 124 -15.69 38.87 38.49
CA ALA A 124 -16.61 38.08 39.30
C ALA A 124 -17.91 37.75 38.56
N ALA A 125 -18.43 38.68 37.75
CA ALA A 125 -19.59 38.43 36.89
C ALA A 125 -19.29 37.36 35.82
N LEU A 126 -18.13 37.45 35.16
CA LEU A 126 -17.68 36.44 34.17
C LEU A 126 -17.43 35.08 34.82
N ASP A 127 -16.88 35.04 36.03
CA ASP A 127 -16.72 33.80 36.78
C ASP A 127 -18.07 33.17 37.15
N ALA A 128 -19.06 33.97 37.51
CA ALA A 128 -20.42 33.49 37.78
C ALA A 128 -21.10 32.94 36.50
N GLU A 129 -20.88 33.61 35.37
CA GLU A 129 -21.40 33.17 34.08
C GLU A 129 -20.72 31.87 33.61
N LEU A 130 -19.40 31.77 33.79
CA LEU A 130 -18.66 30.53 33.56
C LEU A 130 -19.14 29.37 34.47
N ALA A 131 -19.40 29.68 35.76
CA ALA A 131 -19.92 28.68 36.68
C ALA A 131 -21.33 28.20 36.29
N ALA A 132 -22.19 29.11 35.87
CA ALA A 132 -23.54 28.80 35.38
C ALA A 132 -23.47 27.95 34.10
N GLY A 133 -22.63 28.34 33.15
CA GLY A 133 -22.41 27.58 31.92
C GLY A 133 -21.85 26.15 32.16
N ASN A 134 -20.91 26.02 33.09
CA ASN A 134 -20.38 24.73 33.49
C ASN A 134 -21.44 23.83 34.16
N ALA A 135 -22.34 24.45 35.00
CA ALA A 135 -23.43 23.73 35.62
C ALA A 135 -24.47 23.23 34.58
N GLU A 136 -24.74 24.05 33.56
CA GLU A 136 -25.64 23.67 32.48
C GLU A 136 -25.02 22.57 31.58
N MET A 137 -23.73 22.65 31.31
CA MET A 137 -23.00 21.57 30.62
C MET A 137 -23.06 20.24 31.39
N ALA A 138 -22.88 20.33 32.73
CA ALA A 138 -22.99 19.11 33.56
C ALA A 138 -24.40 18.52 33.54
N ARG A 139 -25.42 19.39 33.53
CA ARG A 139 -26.83 19.00 33.43
C ARG A 139 -27.16 18.32 32.08
N LEU A 140 -26.71 18.93 30.98
CA LEU A 140 -26.89 18.36 29.64
C LEU A 140 -26.20 17.01 29.51
N LYS A 141 -25.01 16.88 30.07
CA LYS A 141 -24.28 15.62 30.10
C LYS A 141 -25.03 14.55 30.90
N ALA A 142 -25.57 14.90 32.08
CA ALA A 142 -26.37 13.98 32.87
C ALA A 142 -27.67 13.56 32.15
N GLU A 143 -28.28 14.45 31.36
CA GLU A 143 -29.45 14.17 30.55
C GLU A 143 -29.09 13.23 29.37
N GLN A 144 -27.96 13.44 28.72
CA GLN A 144 -27.44 12.54 27.72
C GLN A 144 -27.16 11.13 28.29
N ASP A 145 -26.52 11.06 29.45
CA ASP A 145 -26.23 9.79 30.12
C ASP A 145 -27.51 9.04 30.48
N LEU A 146 -28.55 9.75 30.88
CA LEU A 146 -29.87 9.16 31.17
C LEU A 146 -30.56 8.65 29.89
N LEU A 147 -30.49 9.41 28.82
CA LEU A 147 -31.01 8.99 27.50
C LEU A 147 -30.27 7.76 26.98
N ASP A 148 -28.95 7.74 27.13
CA ASP A 148 -28.12 6.61 26.74
C ASP A 148 -28.43 5.36 27.57
N MET A 149 -28.68 5.52 28.87
CA MET A 149 -29.08 4.42 29.74
C MET A 149 -30.44 3.86 29.32
N ARG A 150 -31.43 4.72 29.08
CA ARG A 150 -32.77 4.30 28.59
C ARG A 150 -32.66 3.58 27.25
N HIS A 151 -31.82 4.09 26.34
CA HIS A 151 -31.55 3.46 25.04
C HIS A 151 -30.92 2.07 25.21
N ARG A 152 -29.89 1.95 26.07
CA ARG A 152 -29.24 0.66 26.35
C ARG A 152 -30.23 -0.38 26.89
N VAL A 153 -31.14 0.01 27.81
CA VAL A 153 -32.17 -0.91 28.36
C VAL A 153 -33.15 -1.36 27.25
N LYS A 154 -33.59 -0.41 26.39
CA LYS A 154 -34.51 -0.72 25.28
C LYS A 154 -33.83 -1.61 24.24
N LEU A 155 -32.59 -1.30 23.88
CA LEU A 155 -31.79 -2.12 22.96
C LEU A 155 -31.51 -3.52 23.55
N ALA A 156 -31.26 -3.61 24.85
CA ALA A 156 -31.08 -4.93 25.50
C ALA A 156 -32.33 -5.81 25.42
N GLY A 157 -33.50 -5.19 25.52
CA GLY A 157 -34.79 -5.91 25.31
C GLY A 157 -34.93 -6.42 23.88
N LEU A 158 -34.71 -5.55 22.90
CA LEU A 158 -34.77 -5.89 21.47
C LEU A 158 -33.70 -6.91 21.08
N ARG A 159 -32.48 -6.81 21.64
CA ARG A 159 -31.45 -7.83 21.42
C ARG A 159 -31.85 -9.21 21.88
N ARG A 160 -32.47 -9.33 23.08
CA ARG A 160 -32.98 -10.64 23.58
C ARG A 160 -34.03 -11.24 22.64
N GLU A 161 -34.90 -10.39 22.08
CA GLU A 161 -35.92 -10.84 21.12
C GLU A 161 -35.27 -11.25 19.78
N GLN A 162 -34.29 -10.46 19.31
CA GLN A 162 -33.51 -10.82 18.14
C GLN A 162 -32.65 -12.08 18.35
N GLU A 163 -32.08 -12.26 19.54
CA GLU A 163 -31.32 -13.48 19.87
C GLU A 163 -32.22 -14.73 19.87
N ALA A 164 -33.46 -14.62 20.35
CA ALA A 164 -34.41 -15.72 20.30
C ALA A 164 -34.77 -16.09 18.84
N ILE A 165 -35.08 -15.09 18.01
CA ILE A 165 -35.36 -15.28 16.58
C ILE A 165 -34.10 -15.80 15.85
N ALA A 166 -32.93 -15.26 16.21
CA ALA A 166 -31.65 -15.70 15.63
C ALA A 166 -31.34 -17.17 15.98
N ALA A 167 -31.66 -17.60 17.21
CA ALA A 167 -31.48 -18.99 17.62
C ALA A 167 -32.38 -19.96 16.83
N GLU A 168 -33.65 -19.59 16.58
CA GLU A 168 -34.56 -20.36 15.76
C GLU A 168 -34.13 -20.42 14.29
N ASN A 169 -33.70 -19.27 13.76
CA ASN A 169 -33.13 -19.20 12.42
C ASN A 169 -31.80 -19.97 12.30
N ALA A 170 -30.97 -19.96 13.36
CA ALA A 170 -29.72 -20.70 13.39
C ALA A 170 -29.98 -22.22 13.32
N LEU A 171 -30.97 -22.73 14.05
CA LEU A 171 -31.35 -24.15 14.01
C LEU A 171 -31.83 -24.55 12.61
N THR A 172 -32.62 -23.69 11.97
CA THR A 172 -33.11 -23.91 10.61
C THR A 172 -31.98 -23.81 9.58
N ALA A 173 -31.05 -22.85 9.78
CA ALA A 173 -29.86 -22.70 8.96
C ALA A 173 -28.90 -23.90 9.12
N GLU A 174 -28.79 -24.46 10.32
CA GLU A 174 -27.95 -25.63 10.57
C GLU A 174 -28.47 -26.87 9.83
N LYS A 175 -29.81 -27.10 9.86
CA LYS A 175 -30.42 -28.16 9.06
C LYS A 175 -30.18 -28.00 7.56
N ARG A 176 -30.32 -26.77 7.05
CA ARG A 176 -30.02 -26.47 5.63
C ARG A 176 -28.52 -26.62 5.31
N ARG A 177 -27.65 -26.24 6.25
CA ARG A 177 -26.20 -26.43 6.08
C ARG A 177 -25.81 -27.90 6.05
N ALA A 178 -26.44 -28.74 6.90
CA ALA A 178 -26.18 -30.17 6.90
C ALA A 178 -26.58 -30.81 5.56
N GLU A 179 -27.70 -30.36 4.99
CA GLU A 179 -28.17 -30.86 3.68
C GLU A 179 -27.29 -30.31 2.52
N GLN A 180 -26.90 -29.05 2.59
CA GLN A 180 -25.95 -28.47 1.64
C GLN A 180 -24.55 -29.09 1.73
N ALA A 181 -24.10 -29.44 2.95
CA ALA A 181 -22.84 -30.15 3.14
C ALA A 181 -22.83 -31.53 2.50
N ARG A 182 -23.97 -32.26 2.58
CA ARG A 182 -24.11 -33.57 1.88
C ARG A 182 -24.03 -33.40 0.37
N LEU A 183 -24.73 -32.41 -0.19
CA LEU A 183 -24.68 -32.12 -1.63
C LEU A 183 -23.30 -31.60 -2.05
N ALA A 184 -22.65 -30.78 -1.21
CA ALA A 184 -21.29 -30.31 -1.48
C ALA A 184 -20.24 -31.44 -1.44
N ASP A 185 -20.42 -32.40 -0.52
CA ASP A 185 -19.57 -33.61 -0.46
C ASP A 185 -19.72 -34.47 -1.71
N GLU A 186 -20.94 -34.62 -2.20
CA GLU A 186 -21.20 -35.37 -3.45
C GLU A 186 -20.61 -34.64 -4.67
N GLN A 187 -20.77 -33.30 -4.74
CA GLN A 187 -20.14 -32.47 -5.77
C GLN A 187 -18.60 -32.50 -5.67
N MET A 188 -18.08 -32.45 -4.44
CA MET A 188 -16.63 -32.53 -4.21
C MET A 188 -16.04 -33.86 -4.66
N ARG A 189 -16.75 -34.97 -4.50
CA ARG A 189 -16.34 -36.28 -5.03
C ARG A 189 -16.24 -36.26 -6.55
N VAL A 190 -17.26 -35.74 -7.21
CA VAL A 190 -17.28 -35.62 -8.68
C VAL A 190 -16.18 -34.67 -9.16
N ASP A 191 -15.97 -33.54 -8.45
CA ASP A 191 -14.91 -32.58 -8.74
C ASP A 191 -13.50 -33.16 -8.54
N ILE A 192 -13.29 -33.93 -7.46
CA ILE A 192 -12.01 -34.61 -7.24
C ILE A 192 -11.74 -35.63 -8.36
N GLU A 193 -12.74 -36.36 -8.77
CA GLU A 193 -12.61 -37.34 -9.85
C GLU A 193 -12.31 -36.66 -11.19
N SER A 194 -13.00 -35.55 -11.50
CA SER A 194 -12.76 -34.76 -12.71
C SER A 194 -11.39 -34.07 -12.68
N ARG A 195 -10.96 -33.52 -11.53
CA ARG A 195 -9.62 -32.92 -11.35
C ARG A 195 -8.52 -33.97 -11.43
N THR A 196 -8.76 -35.16 -10.91
CA THR A 196 -7.81 -36.26 -11.00
C THR A 196 -7.64 -36.71 -12.46
N MET A 197 -8.72 -36.79 -13.22
CA MET A 197 -8.69 -37.04 -14.64
C MET A 197 -7.99 -35.91 -15.43
N ALA A 198 -8.35 -34.65 -15.14
CA ALA A 198 -7.72 -33.49 -15.72
C ALA A 198 -6.22 -33.40 -15.38
N GLY A 199 -5.85 -33.73 -14.15
CA GLY A 199 -4.46 -33.82 -13.71
C GLY A 199 -3.66 -34.89 -14.45
N ARG A 200 -4.26 -36.05 -14.68
CA ARG A 200 -3.63 -37.12 -15.49
C ARG A 200 -3.48 -36.74 -16.95
N LEU A 201 -4.47 -36.07 -17.54
CA LEU A 201 -4.38 -35.51 -18.89
C LEU A 201 -3.29 -34.45 -18.98
N ALA A 202 -3.27 -33.49 -18.02
CA ALA A 202 -2.25 -32.44 -17.95
C ALA A 202 -0.84 -33.00 -17.75
N GLN A 203 -0.67 -34.08 -16.97
CA GLN A 203 0.61 -34.81 -16.83
C GLN A 203 1.03 -35.49 -18.15
N ARG A 204 0.10 -36.08 -18.89
CA ARG A 204 0.40 -36.67 -20.22
C ARG A 204 0.80 -35.60 -21.22
N ASP A 205 0.05 -34.48 -21.25
CA ASP A 205 0.36 -33.34 -22.12
C ASP A 205 1.69 -32.69 -21.73
N ALA A 206 1.96 -32.53 -20.44
CA ALA A 206 3.24 -32.00 -19.97
C ALA A 206 4.42 -32.94 -20.32
N ALA A 207 4.23 -34.26 -20.17
CA ALA A 207 5.23 -35.26 -20.57
C ALA A 207 5.44 -35.29 -22.09
N GLN A 208 4.40 -35.06 -22.88
CA GLN A 208 4.51 -34.97 -24.35
C GLN A 208 5.21 -33.67 -24.74
N LYS A 209 4.81 -32.53 -24.20
CA LYS A 209 5.46 -31.22 -24.42
C LYS A 209 6.92 -31.22 -23.94
N MET A 210 7.23 -31.96 -22.87
CA MET A 210 8.60 -32.15 -22.40
C MET A 210 9.44 -32.99 -23.38
N ARG A 211 8.86 -34.00 -24.00
CA ARG A 211 9.54 -34.78 -25.06
C ARG A 211 9.77 -33.94 -26.32
N GLU A 212 8.80 -33.11 -26.68
CA GLU A 212 8.91 -32.16 -27.81
C GLU A 212 9.89 -31.03 -27.54
N ALA A 213 10.09 -30.63 -26.25
CA ALA A 213 11.00 -29.55 -25.84
C ALA A 213 12.45 -30.01 -25.63
N VAL A 214 12.70 -31.33 -25.50
CA VAL A 214 14.07 -31.86 -25.28
C VAL A 214 14.94 -31.72 -26.56
N ASP A 215 14.34 -31.52 -27.74
CA ASP A 215 15.05 -31.28 -28.98
C ASP A 215 15.41 -29.80 -29.23
N VAL A 216 14.98 -28.87 -28.37
CA VAL A 216 15.37 -27.46 -28.48
C VAL A 216 16.65 -27.24 -27.67
N LEU A 217 17.76 -27.05 -28.38
CA LEU A 217 19.04 -26.65 -27.81
C LEU A 217 18.82 -25.42 -26.91
N ASP A 218 19.18 -25.53 -25.62
CA ASP A 218 19.23 -24.43 -24.65
C ASP A 218 20.33 -23.45 -25.07
N ALA A 219 20.09 -22.65 -26.09
CA ALA A 219 21.02 -21.62 -26.51
C ALA A 219 20.81 -20.37 -25.62
N TYR A 220 21.60 -20.30 -24.57
CA TYR A 220 21.75 -19.06 -23.83
C TYR A 220 22.93 -18.29 -24.43
N PRO A 221 22.73 -17.24 -25.24
CA PRO A 221 23.83 -16.51 -25.83
C PRO A 221 24.65 -15.81 -24.72
N GLU A 222 25.97 -16.04 -24.70
CA GLU A 222 26.87 -15.33 -23.80
C GLU A 222 26.88 -13.81 -24.06
N GLN A 223 26.72 -13.43 -25.32
CA GLN A 223 26.56 -12.05 -25.76
C GLN A 223 25.16 -11.86 -26.35
N PRO A 224 24.18 -11.48 -25.50
CA PRO A 224 22.80 -11.43 -25.94
C PRO A 224 22.48 -10.28 -26.90
N PHE A 225 23.33 -9.26 -26.97
CA PHE A 225 23.16 -8.10 -27.87
C PHE A 225 24.12 -8.18 -29.06
N LYS A 226 23.57 -8.18 -30.24
CA LYS A 226 24.32 -8.18 -31.49
C LYS A 226 23.53 -7.46 -32.61
N ASP A 227 24.18 -6.56 -33.32
CA ASP A 227 23.65 -5.90 -34.52
C ASP A 227 22.25 -5.24 -34.31
N GLY A 228 22.04 -4.64 -33.15
CA GLY A 228 20.76 -3.99 -32.80
C GLY A 228 19.66 -4.95 -32.33
N VAL A 229 19.94 -6.24 -32.25
CA VAL A 229 19.01 -7.27 -31.75
C VAL A 229 19.47 -7.74 -30.37
N ILE A 230 18.57 -7.77 -29.40
CA ILE A 230 18.84 -8.40 -28.11
C ILE A 230 18.06 -9.71 -27.99
N THR A 231 18.78 -10.77 -27.71
CA THR A 231 18.19 -12.12 -27.52
C THR A 231 17.95 -12.36 -26.04
N VAL A 232 16.69 -12.48 -25.67
CA VAL A 232 16.21 -12.66 -24.30
C VAL A 232 15.82 -14.13 -24.10
N SER A 233 16.23 -14.71 -22.97
CA SER A 233 15.87 -16.08 -22.59
C SER A 233 14.74 -16.09 -21.56
N ASP A 234 14.39 -17.29 -21.08
CA ASP A 234 13.46 -17.50 -19.95
C ASP A 234 13.98 -16.97 -18.60
N ARG A 235 15.28 -16.59 -18.52
CA ARG A 235 15.88 -15.93 -17.36
C ARG A 235 15.50 -14.45 -17.31
N ARG A 236 14.23 -14.17 -17.50
CA ARG A 236 13.70 -12.81 -17.51
C ARG A 236 12.84 -12.49 -16.30
N ILE A 237 12.88 -11.25 -15.90
CA ILE A 237 12.16 -10.67 -14.76
C ILE A 237 11.37 -9.48 -15.29
N ALA A 238 10.06 -9.47 -15.12
CA ALA A 238 9.25 -8.32 -15.48
C ALA A 238 9.29 -7.28 -14.34
N LEU A 239 9.64 -6.04 -14.67
CA LEU A 239 9.59 -4.90 -13.76
C LEU A 239 8.59 -3.87 -14.29
N ASN A 240 7.32 -4.04 -13.97
CA ASN A 240 6.23 -3.21 -14.44
C ASN A 240 5.44 -2.59 -13.27
N GLY A 241 4.82 -1.44 -13.54
CA GLY A 241 4.05 -0.72 -12.53
C GLY A 241 4.91 -0.04 -11.46
N PRO A 242 4.32 0.32 -10.31
CA PRO A 242 5.03 1.01 -9.25
C PRO A 242 6.03 0.10 -8.53
N ILE A 243 7.18 0.66 -8.17
CA ILE A 243 8.21 -0.01 -7.39
C ILE A 243 7.85 0.14 -5.91
N VAL A 244 7.48 -0.97 -5.30
CA VAL A 244 7.15 -1.11 -3.88
C VAL A 244 7.91 -2.28 -3.27
N SER A 245 7.80 -2.54 -1.98
CA SER A 245 8.54 -3.63 -1.30
C SER A 245 8.36 -4.98 -1.99
N GLY A 246 7.13 -5.38 -2.28
CA GLY A 246 6.87 -6.63 -2.97
C GLY A 246 7.46 -6.70 -4.39
N THR A 247 7.54 -5.56 -5.11
CA THR A 247 8.22 -5.49 -6.41
C THR A 247 9.72 -5.75 -6.25
N ALA A 248 10.34 -5.13 -5.24
CA ALA A 248 11.77 -5.32 -4.97
C ALA A 248 12.08 -6.74 -4.52
N ASP A 249 11.28 -7.30 -3.61
CA ASP A 249 11.41 -8.69 -3.17
C ASP A 249 11.35 -9.64 -4.37
N TYR A 250 10.32 -9.50 -5.23
CA TYR A 250 10.18 -10.31 -6.43
C TYR A 250 11.40 -10.23 -7.36
N VAL A 251 11.91 -9.02 -7.62
CA VAL A 251 13.05 -8.85 -8.54
C VAL A 251 14.34 -9.38 -7.92
N CYS A 252 14.62 -9.06 -6.65
CA CYS A 252 15.83 -9.51 -5.97
C CYS A 252 15.86 -11.03 -5.81
N ASP A 253 14.76 -11.63 -5.33
CA ASP A 253 14.65 -13.09 -5.19
C ASP A 253 14.84 -13.82 -6.51
N ARG A 254 14.36 -13.23 -7.62
CA ARG A 254 14.53 -13.80 -8.95
C ARG A 254 15.98 -13.69 -9.46
N ILE A 255 16.65 -12.57 -9.18
CA ILE A 255 18.09 -12.43 -9.49
C ILE A 255 18.88 -13.50 -8.74
N ASP A 256 18.64 -13.64 -7.42
CA ASP A 256 19.32 -14.63 -6.58
C ASP A 256 19.01 -16.06 -7.04
N TRP A 257 17.75 -16.34 -7.37
CA TRP A 257 17.35 -17.65 -7.89
C TRP A 257 18.06 -18.00 -9.20
N PHE A 258 18.18 -17.06 -10.14
CA PHE A 258 18.88 -17.25 -11.38
C PHE A 258 20.40 -17.39 -11.15
N ASN A 259 20.99 -16.60 -10.26
CA ASN A 259 22.41 -16.76 -9.87
C ASN A 259 22.68 -18.16 -9.30
N ASN A 260 21.78 -18.67 -8.45
CA ASN A 260 21.91 -20.01 -7.87
C ASN A 260 21.77 -21.13 -8.90
N GLN A 261 21.07 -20.90 -10.00
CA GLN A 261 20.97 -21.86 -11.10
C GLN A 261 22.23 -21.86 -11.98
N ASP A 262 22.65 -20.67 -12.41
CA ASP A 262 23.82 -20.50 -13.28
C ASP A 262 24.31 -19.06 -13.21
N ARG A 263 25.53 -18.88 -12.74
CA ARG A 263 26.15 -17.55 -12.56
C ARG A 263 26.73 -16.95 -13.85
N THR A 264 26.75 -17.69 -14.92
CA THR A 264 27.34 -17.27 -16.20
C THR A 264 26.33 -16.81 -17.22
N LYS A 265 25.08 -17.31 -17.13
CA LYS A 265 24.03 -17.03 -18.09
C LYS A 265 23.35 -15.69 -17.83
N PRO A 266 23.11 -14.86 -18.85
CA PRO A 266 22.48 -13.56 -18.70
C PRO A 266 21.12 -13.61 -18.02
N ILE A 267 20.83 -12.60 -17.20
CA ILE A 267 19.53 -12.33 -16.60
C ILE A 267 18.95 -11.06 -17.25
N PHE A 268 17.68 -11.06 -17.56
CA PHE A 268 17.02 -9.94 -18.25
C PHE A 268 15.94 -9.32 -17.39
N ILE A 269 16.06 -8.04 -17.05
CA ILE A 269 14.98 -7.26 -16.45
C ILE A 269 14.29 -6.48 -17.56
N VAL A 270 13.00 -6.74 -17.76
CA VAL A 270 12.21 -6.13 -18.83
C VAL A 270 11.20 -5.17 -18.23
N ILE A 271 11.31 -3.90 -18.63
CA ILE A 271 10.43 -2.80 -18.22
C ILE A 271 9.54 -2.43 -19.40
N ASP A 272 8.27 -2.83 -19.35
CA ASP A 272 7.29 -2.34 -20.32
C ASP A 272 6.81 -0.94 -19.93
N ASN A 273 6.32 -0.80 -18.69
CA ASN A 273 5.81 0.47 -18.19
C ASN A 273 5.99 0.53 -16.67
N SER A 274 6.84 1.42 -16.20
CA SER A 274 7.01 1.68 -14.78
C SER A 274 7.15 3.19 -14.49
N PRO A 275 6.29 3.75 -13.62
CA PRO A 275 6.35 5.17 -13.23
C PRO A 275 7.46 5.47 -12.22
N GLY A 276 8.19 4.47 -11.74
CA GLY A 276 9.06 4.55 -10.58
C GLY A 276 8.38 4.12 -9.29
N GLY A 277 8.82 4.60 -8.15
CA GLY A 277 8.23 4.22 -6.87
C GLY A 277 9.14 4.52 -5.66
N SER A 278 9.13 3.62 -4.68
CA SER A 278 9.95 3.73 -3.47
C SER A 278 11.44 3.78 -3.78
N VAL A 279 12.14 4.73 -3.20
CA VAL A 279 13.58 4.92 -3.37
C VAL A 279 14.36 3.77 -2.72
N MET A 280 14.03 3.40 -1.49
CA MET A 280 14.70 2.30 -0.79
C MET A 280 14.59 0.99 -1.55
N GLN A 281 13.39 0.69 -2.02
CA GLN A 281 13.13 -0.56 -2.75
C GLN A 281 13.80 -0.55 -4.14
N GLY A 282 13.83 0.58 -4.81
CA GLY A 282 14.58 0.72 -6.05
C GLY A 282 16.09 0.55 -5.86
N TYR A 283 16.66 1.07 -4.78
CA TYR A 283 18.07 0.84 -4.46
C TYR A 283 18.39 -0.61 -4.13
N ARG A 284 17.48 -1.35 -3.50
CA ARG A 284 17.64 -2.80 -3.34
C ARG A 284 17.78 -3.50 -4.69
N ILE A 285 16.95 -3.11 -5.67
CA ILE A 285 17.02 -3.65 -7.03
C ILE A 285 18.36 -3.25 -7.71
N VAL A 286 18.74 -1.97 -7.66
CA VAL A 286 20.03 -1.50 -8.20
C VAL A 286 21.17 -2.30 -7.58
N LYS A 287 21.16 -2.49 -6.27
CA LYS A 287 22.22 -3.24 -5.58
C LYS A 287 22.24 -4.73 -5.96
N ALA A 288 21.08 -5.36 -6.10
CA ALA A 288 20.99 -6.74 -6.57
C ALA A 288 21.54 -6.89 -7.99
N ILE A 289 21.31 -5.91 -8.87
CA ILE A 289 21.88 -5.87 -10.22
C ILE A 289 23.40 -5.73 -10.18
N GLU A 290 23.91 -4.80 -9.38
CA GLU A 290 25.37 -4.54 -9.26
C GLU A 290 26.14 -5.71 -8.65
N THR A 291 25.52 -6.45 -7.73
CA THR A 291 26.19 -7.56 -7.00
C THR A 291 25.86 -8.92 -7.58
N SER A 292 25.09 -9.00 -8.67
CA SER A 292 24.79 -10.24 -9.37
C SER A 292 26.06 -10.85 -9.98
N ASP A 293 26.28 -12.14 -9.75
CA ASP A 293 27.37 -12.89 -10.42
C ASP A 293 27.08 -13.04 -11.93
N ALA A 294 25.83 -13.32 -12.28
CA ALA A 294 25.40 -13.40 -13.67
C ALA A 294 25.21 -11.99 -14.25
N PRO A 295 25.56 -11.75 -15.51
CA PRO A 295 25.33 -10.48 -16.18
C PRO A 295 23.83 -10.12 -16.20
N VAL A 296 23.48 -8.93 -15.68
CA VAL A 296 22.10 -8.45 -15.70
C VAL A 296 21.94 -7.39 -16.79
N HIS A 297 20.98 -7.62 -17.68
CA HIS A 297 20.62 -6.75 -18.79
C HIS A 297 19.24 -6.12 -18.52
N VAL A 298 19.14 -4.78 -18.54
CA VAL A 298 17.88 -4.07 -18.35
C VAL A 298 17.37 -3.56 -19.69
N ILE A 299 16.12 -3.86 -20.02
CA ILE A 299 15.52 -3.57 -21.32
C ILE A 299 14.25 -2.73 -21.09
N VAL A 300 14.20 -1.55 -21.67
CA VAL A 300 13.03 -0.67 -21.65
C VAL A 300 12.26 -0.81 -22.96
N LYS A 301 11.02 -1.29 -22.90
CA LYS A 301 10.17 -1.45 -24.09
C LYS A 301 9.34 -0.22 -24.42
N SER A 302 8.74 0.44 -23.41
CA SER A 302 7.82 1.56 -23.64
C SER A 302 8.11 2.76 -22.74
N PHE A 303 8.14 2.56 -21.42
CA PHE A 303 8.27 3.67 -20.48
C PHE A 303 8.96 3.25 -19.19
N ALA A 304 10.03 3.96 -18.87
CA ALA A 304 10.70 3.87 -17.58
C ALA A 304 10.88 5.29 -17.02
N ALA A 305 10.30 5.56 -15.87
CA ALA A 305 10.37 6.89 -15.28
C ALA A 305 10.90 6.83 -13.85
N SER A 306 11.57 7.92 -13.46
CA SER A 306 11.93 8.15 -12.08
C SER A 306 12.80 7.01 -11.51
N MET A 307 12.39 6.30 -10.48
CA MET A 307 13.19 5.19 -9.94
C MET A 307 13.42 4.06 -10.96
N ALA A 308 12.47 3.80 -11.86
CA ALA A 308 12.64 2.82 -12.92
C ALA A 308 13.67 3.30 -13.98
N ALA A 309 13.67 4.58 -14.30
CA ALA A 309 14.71 5.20 -15.15
C ALA A 309 16.09 5.13 -14.46
N THR A 310 16.14 5.35 -13.15
CA THR A 310 17.38 5.21 -12.36
C THR A 310 17.93 3.79 -12.44
N ILE A 311 17.09 2.77 -12.29
CA ILE A 311 17.48 1.35 -12.42
C ILE A 311 18.04 1.09 -13.83
N ALA A 312 17.34 1.54 -14.88
CA ALA A 312 17.80 1.36 -16.26
C ALA A 312 19.12 2.10 -16.52
N THR A 313 19.24 3.33 -16.01
CA THR A 313 20.43 4.16 -16.20
C THR A 313 21.65 3.60 -15.48
N LEU A 314 21.48 3.10 -14.26
CA LEU A 314 22.61 2.59 -13.45
C LEU A 314 22.95 1.13 -13.74
N ALA A 315 22.13 0.43 -14.52
CA ALA A 315 22.43 -0.93 -14.94
C ALA A 315 23.74 -1.00 -15.75
N PRO A 316 24.55 -2.07 -15.55
CA PRO A 316 25.78 -2.29 -16.33
C PRO A 316 25.52 -2.47 -17.83
N HIS A 317 24.37 -3.04 -18.17
CA HIS A 317 23.93 -3.27 -19.54
C HIS A 317 22.49 -2.83 -19.68
N SER A 318 22.22 -1.79 -20.47
CA SER A 318 20.90 -1.22 -20.64
C SER A 318 20.52 -0.99 -22.10
N TYR A 319 19.27 -1.27 -22.42
CA TYR A 319 18.74 -1.27 -23.78
C TYR A 319 17.36 -0.64 -23.80
N ALA A 320 17.02 -0.01 -24.91
CA ALA A 320 15.67 0.52 -25.10
C ALA A 320 15.19 0.37 -26.55
N TYR A 321 13.88 0.17 -26.73
CA TYR A 321 13.27 0.31 -28.05
C TYR A 321 13.35 1.78 -28.52
N PRO A 322 13.38 2.06 -29.83
CA PRO A 322 13.51 3.43 -30.38
C PRO A 322 12.46 4.40 -29.81
N ASN A 323 11.22 3.92 -29.63
CA ASN A 323 10.10 4.71 -29.13
C ASN A 323 9.91 4.59 -27.61
N ALA A 324 10.81 3.93 -26.91
CA ALA A 324 10.77 3.91 -25.45
C ALA A 324 11.15 5.29 -24.88
N ILE A 325 10.41 5.70 -23.87
CA ILE A 325 10.65 6.97 -23.18
C ILE A 325 11.32 6.66 -21.84
N ILE A 326 12.45 7.28 -21.60
CA ILE A 326 13.13 7.31 -20.32
C ILE A 326 12.94 8.70 -19.73
N LEU A 327 12.44 8.78 -18.50
CA LEU A 327 12.14 10.05 -17.84
C LEU A 327 12.85 10.14 -16.50
N HIS A 328 13.72 11.12 -16.38
CA HIS A 328 14.26 11.57 -15.11
C HIS A 328 13.57 12.86 -14.66
N HIS A 329 13.38 13.02 -13.37
CA HIS A 329 12.85 14.24 -12.79
C HIS A 329 13.47 14.48 -11.42
N GLN A 330 13.32 15.68 -10.88
CA GLN A 330 13.72 15.94 -9.52
C GLN A 330 12.80 15.19 -8.54
N MET A 331 13.37 14.63 -7.49
CA MET A 331 12.59 13.99 -6.43
C MET A 331 11.62 15.00 -5.81
N SER A 332 10.39 14.57 -5.59
CA SER A 332 9.37 15.32 -4.87
C SER A 332 8.88 14.52 -3.67
N THR A 333 8.68 15.21 -2.55
CA THR A 333 8.17 14.60 -1.33
C THR A 333 7.19 15.53 -0.65
N GLY A 334 6.27 14.97 0.15
CA GLY A 334 5.39 15.72 1.03
C GLY A 334 5.89 15.59 2.47
N ILE A 335 6.11 16.71 3.14
CA ILE A 335 6.64 16.78 4.49
C ILE A 335 5.60 17.43 5.39
N SER A 336 5.35 16.83 6.57
CA SER A 336 4.44 17.38 7.59
C SER A 336 4.93 17.04 8.98
N GLY A 337 4.82 17.97 9.92
CA GLY A 337 5.27 17.80 11.29
C GLY A 337 5.52 19.12 11.98
N ASN A 338 6.16 19.14 13.15
CA ASN A 338 6.68 20.35 13.76
C ASN A 338 7.94 20.83 13.00
N MET A 339 8.40 22.05 13.31
CA MET A 339 9.52 22.66 12.56
C MET A 339 10.80 21.82 12.58
N THR A 340 11.09 21.18 13.73
CA THR A 340 12.28 20.32 13.86
C THR A 340 12.15 19.04 13.00
N ASP A 341 10.97 18.43 13.00
CA ASP A 341 10.70 17.25 12.16
C ASP A 341 10.84 17.61 10.68
N ILE A 342 10.24 18.74 10.27
CA ILE A 342 10.32 19.23 8.88
C ILE A 342 11.77 19.45 8.46
N GLU A 343 12.61 20.09 9.32
CA GLU A 343 14.03 20.31 9.02
C GLU A 343 14.80 18.99 8.86
N GLN A 344 14.51 18.00 9.69
CA GLN A 344 15.14 16.68 9.61
C GLN A 344 14.71 15.93 8.35
N GLU A 345 13.43 15.95 8.02
CA GLU A 345 12.91 15.31 6.81
C GLU A 345 13.42 15.99 5.53
N VAL A 346 13.55 17.32 5.51
CA VAL A 346 14.17 18.04 4.40
C VAL A 346 15.62 17.59 4.21
N LYS A 347 16.39 17.46 5.28
CA LYS A 347 17.79 16.97 5.18
C LYS A 347 17.84 15.54 4.63
N MET A 348 16.92 14.67 5.08
CA MET A 348 16.83 13.31 4.58
C MET A 348 16.44 13.29 3.09
N ALA A 349 15.46 14.09 2.69
CA ALA A 349 15.05 14.21 1.29
C ALA A 349 16.18 14.74 0.41
N GLN A 350 16.95 15.72 0.87
CA GLN A 350 18.14 16.22 0.16
C GLN A 350 19.23 15.15 0.00
N GLU A 351 19.43 14.32 1.01
CA GLU A 351 20.38 13.21 0.95
C GLU A 351 19.90 12.13 -0.03
N TRP A 352 18.60 11.82 -0.07
CA TRP A 352 18.04 10.94 -1.09
C TRP A 352 18.16 11.53 -2.50
N GLU A 353 17.84 12.83 -2.68
CA GLU A 353 18.05 13.52 -3.96
C GLU A 353 19.50 13.39 -4.44
N ARG A 354 20.44 13.63 -3.54
CA ARG A 354 21.86 13.51 -3.84
C ARG A 354 22.24 12.08 -4.27
N ARG A 355 21.80 11.07 -3.51
CA ARG A 355 22.07 9.66 -3.80
C ARG A 355 21.46 9.19 -5.11
N LEU A 356 20.31 9.72 -5.49
CA LEU A 356 19.66 9.44 -6.76
C LEU A 356 20.34 10.14 -7.93
N ALA A 357 20.54 11.45 -7.83
CA ALA A 357 20.99 12.28 -8.95
C ALA A 357 22.51 12.19 -9.20
N GLU A 358 23.32 12.05 -8.16
CA GLU A 358 24.77 12.04 -8.29
C GLU A 358 25.32 10.85 -9.12
N PRO A 359 24.87 9.60 -8.96
CA PRO A 359 25.32 8.50 -9.82
C PRO A 359 24.90 8.68 -11.28
N ILE A 360 23.70 9.19 -11.53
CA ILE A 360 23.19 9.44 -12.89
C ILE A 360 24.02 10.55 -13.55
N ALA A 361 24.18 11.68 -12.86
CA ALA A 361 24.98 12.81 -13.34
C ALA A 361 26.44 12.38 -13.63
N ARG A 362 27.02 11.55 -12.75
CA ARG A 362 28.36 10.98 -12.95
C ARG A 362 28.43 10.10 -14.20
N LYS A 363 27.44 9.23 -14.45
CA LYS A 363 27.36 8.42 -15.68
C LYS A 363 27.26 9.32 -16.92
N MET A 364 26.50 10.40 -16.84
CA MET A 364 26.39 11.41 -17.90
C MET A 364 27.69 12.22 -18.12
N GLY A 365 28.56 12.31 -17.12
CA GLY A 365 29.76 13.12 -17.13
C GLY A 365 29.51 14.61 -16.84
N ILE A 366 28.45 14.91 -16.09
CA ILE A 366 28.05 16.27 -15.67
C ILE A 366 27.96 16.37 -14.16
N SER A 367 27.87 17.60 -13.63
CA SER A 367 27.60 17.81 -12.21
C SER A 367 26.11 17.56 -11.87
N MET A 368 25.83 17.25 -10.60
CA MET A 368 24.45 17.15 -10.10
C MET A 368 23.68 18.47 -10.32
N ALA A 369 24.34 19.62 -10.14
CA ALA A 369 23.71 20.92 -10.35
C ALA A 369 23.31 21.11 -11.83
N GLU A 370 24.19 20.75 -12.75
CA GLU A 370 23.92 20.81 -14.20
C GLU A 370 22.80 19.81 -14.58
N PHE A 371 22.77 18.62 -13.99
CA PHE A 371 21.72 17.65 -14.23
C PHE A 371 20.35 18.23 -13.84
N LYS A 372 20.25 18.84 -12.66
CA LYS A 372 19.05 19.53 -12.18
C LYS A 372 18.66 20.71 -13.09
N GLU A 373 19.62 21.54 -13.48
CA GLU A 373 19.37 22.66 -14.40
C GLU A 373 18.78 22.17 -15.73
N ARG A 374 19.34 21.10 -16.30
CA ARG A 374 18.86 20.52 -17.56
C ARG A 374 17.43 19.98 -17.44
N MET A 375 17.05 19.39 -16.31
CA MET A 375 15.66 18.96 -16.04
C MET A 375 14.70 20.15 -16.12
N TYR A 376 15.00 21.26 -15.42
CA TYR A 376 14.14 22.45 -15.42
C TYR A 376 14.20 23.23 -16.75
N LYS A 377 15.27 23.08 -17.51
CA LYS A 377 15.37 23.61 -18.88
C LYS A 377 14.50 22.78 -19.84
N ALA A 378 14.44 21.47 -19.67
CA ALA A 378 13.58 20.60 -20.46
C ALA A 378 12.10 20.89 -20.20
N ARG A 379 11.70 20.94 -18.93
CA ARG A 379 10.34 21.32 -18.52
C ARG A 379 10.34 22.10 -17.20
N LYS A 380 9.41 23.05 -17.07
CA LYS A 380 9.24 23.85 -15.84
C LYS A 380 8.88 22.99 -14.61
N THR A 381 8.34 21.80 -14.82
CA THR A 381 8.02 20.80 -13.77
C THR A 381 9.26 20.06 -13.28
N GLY A 382 10.41 20.19 -13.98
CA GLY A 382 11.61 19.44 -13.70
C GLY A 382 11.60 18.02 -14.29
N ASP A 383 10.62 17.68 -15.11
CA ASP A 383 10.58 16.42 -15.85
C ASP A 383 11.45 16.53 -17.11
N TRP A 384 12.32 15.56 -17.30
CA TRP A 384 13.16 15.45 -18.48
C TRP A 384 12.96 14.07 -19.09
N ASP A 385 12.15 14.00 -20.13
CA ASP A 385 11.84 12.79 -20.88
C ASP A 385 12.56 12.80 -22.23
N GLU A 386 13.12 11.65 -22.59
CA GLU A 386 13.81 11.44 -23.85
C GLU A 386 13.45 10.10 -24.45
N PHE A 387 13.38 10.07 -25.78
CA PHE A 387 13.35 8.83 -26.51
C PHE A 387 14.72 8.14 -26.50
N ALA A 388 14.75 6.86 -26.78
CA ALA A 388 15.93 6.02 -26.62
C ALA A 388 17.18 6.53 -27.38
N ASP A 389 17.01 7.12 -28.55
CA ASP A 389 18.12 7.68 -29.34
C ASP A 389 18.84 8.84 -28.66
N ASN A 390 18.11 9.70 -27.97
CA ASN A 390 18.68 10.76 -27.15
C ASN A 390 19.12 10.22 -25.78
N ALA A 391 18.39 9.30 -25.20
CA ALA A 391 18.76 8.66 -23.95
C ALA A 391 20.13 7.96 -24.03
N VAL A 392 20.48 7.36 -25.18
CA VAL A 392 21.83 6.82 -25.41
C VAL A 392 22.89 7.93 -25.43
N LYS A 393 22.64 9.06 -26.11
CA LYS A 393 23.56 10.19 -26.10
C LYS A 393 23.81 10.76 -24.72
N LEU A 394 22.78 10.71 -23.88
CA LEU A 394 22.83 11.14 -22.48
C LEU A 394 23.39 10.06 -21.55
N LYS A 395 23.69 8.87 -22.06
CA LYS A 395 24.14 7.70 -21.30
C LYS A 395 23.09 7.20 -20.28
N TRP A 396 21.82 7.45 -20.55
CA TRP A 396 20.72 6.90 -19.73
C TRP A 396 20.46 5.44 -20.05
N VAL A 397 20.69 5.05 -21.30
CA VAL A 397 20.75 3.64 -21.73
C VAL A 397 21.97 3.47 -22.64
N ASP A 398 22.47 2.25 -22.77
CA ASP A 398 23.70 1.99 -23.52
C ASP A 398 23.41 1.78 -25.02
N HIS A 399 22.27 1.16 -25.36
CA HIS A 399 21.94 0.79 -26.73
C HIS A 399 20.46 0.98 -27.06
N VAL A 400 20.22 1.41 -28.32
CA VAL A 400 18.89 1.28 -28.94
C VAL A 400 18.80 -0.09 -29.59
N VAL A 401 17.69 -0.80 -29.37
CA VAL A 401 17.44 -2.12 -29.97
C VAL A 401 16.29 -2.04 -30.95
N SER A 402 16.50 -2.60 -32.13
CA SER A 402 15.47 -2.70 -33.17
C SER A 402 14.54 -3.89 -32.95
N GLU A 403 15.05 -4.94 -32.32
CA GLU A 403 14.32 -6.20 -32.11
C GLU A 403 14.69 -6.79 -30.73
N ILE A 404 13.68 -7.32 -30.04
CA ILE A 404 13.87 -8.20 -28.89
C ILE A 404 13.43 -9.59 -29.33
N ARG A 405 14.39 -10.50 -29.46
CA ARG A 405 14.14 -11.89 -29.84
C ARG A 405 14.09 -12.75 -28.59
N GLU A 406 13.08 -13.57 -28.48
CA GLU A 406 12.97 -14.51 -27.36
C GLU A 406 13.47 -15.89 -27.81
N GLU A 407 14.57 -16.34 -27.24
CA GLU A 407 15.18 -17.65 -27.49
C GLU A 407 15.47 -18.36 -26.15
N GLY A 408 15.69 -19.68 -26.18
CA GLY A 408 16.00 -20.44 -24.97
C GLY A 408 14.82 -20.56 -24.00
N ILE A 409 13.61 -20.24 -24.44
CA ILE A 409 12.40 -20.38 -23.63
C ILE A 409 11.96 -21.84 -23.67
N ARG A 410 12.18 -22.54 -22.55
CA ARG A 410 11.75 -23.94 -22.40
C ARG A 410 10.25 -24.11 -22.37
N ARG A 411 9.52 -23.07 -21.98
CA ARG A 411 8.06 -23.10 -21.87
C ARG A 411 7.51 -21.71 -22.13
N LYS A 412 6.77 -21.58 -23.21
CA LYS A 412 5.92 -20.41 -23.37
C LYS A 412 4.93 -20.40 -22.23
N PRO A 413 4.79 -19.34 -21.43
CA PRO A 413 3.75 -19.26 -20.43
C PRO A 413 2.41 -19.15 -21.16
N GLU A 414 1.83 -20.27 -21.53
CA GLU A 414 0.44 -20.36 -21.92
C GLU A 414 -0.33 -20.07 -20.65
N ASN A 415 -1.07 -18.97 -20.62
CA ASN A 415 -1.92 -18.57 -19.52
C ASN A 415 -1.20 -18.15 -18.22
N ALA A 416 -0.15 -17.32 -18.31
CA ALA A 416 0.09 -16.43 -17.21
C ALA A 416 -1.23 -15.64 -16.99
N PRO A 417 -1.87 -15.72 -15.83
CA PRO A 417 -3.06 -14.94 -15.61
C PRO A 417 -2.74 -13.49 -15.94
N ALA A 418 -3.54 -12.87 -16.79
CA ALA A 418 -3.48 -11.43 -17.11
C ALA A 418 -3.82 -10.56 -15.89
N ALA A 419 -3.97 -11.19 -14.73
CA ALA A 419 -4.11 -10.47 -13.48
C ALA A 419 -2.79 -9.73 -13.22
N PRO A 420 -2.81 -8.41 -13.13
CA PRO A 420 -1.64 -7.66 -12.72
C PRO A 420 -1.18 -8.24 -11.38
N MET A 421 0.08 -8.65 -11.27
CA MET A 421 0.71 -9.12 -10.02
C MET A 421 0.66 -8.07 -8.88
N TRP A 422 0.09 -6.93 -9.14
CA TRP A 422 0.02 -5.74 -8.31
C TRP A 422 -0.73 -6.00 -7.00
N GLY A 423 -1.78 -6.83 -7.02
CA GLY A 423 -2.46 -7.25 -5.80
C GLY A 423 -1.56 -8.07 -4.86
N MET A 424 -0.56 -8.79 -5.39
CA MET A 424 0.43 -9.49 -4.57
C MET A 424 1.39 -8.55 -3.83
N PHE A 425 1.54 -7.31 -4.32
CA PHE A 425 2.48 -6.35 -3.78
C PHE A 425 1.81 -5.24 -2.94
N GLY A 426 0.58 -5.46 -2.49
CA GLY A 426 -0.18 -4.47 -1.73
C GLY A 426 -0.68 -3.28 -2.55
N VAL A 427 -0.60 -3.37 -3.88
CA VAL A 427 -1.10 -2.36 -4.81
C VAL A 427 -2.48 -2.76 -5.30
N SER A 428 -3.46 -1.89 -5.20
CA SER A 428 -4.84 -2.20 -5.60
C SER A 428 -5.50 -1.05 -6.36
N MET A 429 -6.36 -1.41 -7.33
CA MET A 429 -7.20 -0.43 -8.00
C MET A 429 -8.40 -0.10 -7.11
N LYS A 430 -8.61 1.20 -6.88
CA LYS A 430 -9.73 1.76 -6.12
C LYS A 430 -10.41 2.86 -6.93
N GLN A 431 -11.56 3.33 -6.48
CA GLN A 431 -12.25 4.48 -7.03
C GLN A 431 -12.39 5.55 -5.94
N ASP A 432 -12.24 6.82 -6.34
CA ASP A 432 -12.49 7.95 -5.46
C ASP A 432 -13.99 8.29 -5.38
N GLU A 433 -14.34 9.30 -4.58
CA GLU A 433 -15.72 9.74 -4.40
C GLU A 433 -16.40 10.22 -5.70
N GLN A 434 -15.60 10.58 -6.71
CA GLN A 434 -16.09 10.95 -8.03
C GLN A 434 -16.15 9.77 -9.02
N GLY A 435 -15.88 8.54 -8.54
CA GLY A 435 -15.85 7.33 -9.37
C GLY A 435 -14.61 7.20 -10.25
N ARG A 436 -13.59 8.05 -10.09
CA ARG A 436 -12.36 8.00 -10.88
C ARG A 436 -11.45 6.90 -10.35
N PRO A 437 -10.97 6.02 -11.23
CA PRO A 437 -10.07 4.96 -10.80
C PRO A 437 -8.71 5.53 -10.39
N TYR A 438 -8.15 5.02 -9.30
CA TYR A 438 -6.79 5.29 -8.88
C TYR A 438 -6.13 4.02 -8.36
N MET A 439 -4.81 4.02 -8.34
CA MET A 439 -4.01 2.93 -7.81
C MET A 439 -3.55 3.28 -6.40
N SER A 440 -4.01 2.49 -5.43
CA SER A 440 -3.61 2.60 -4.03
C SER A 440 -2.25 1.93 -3.84
N LEU A 441 -1.31 2.68 -3.28
CA LEU A 441 0.03 2.22 -2.94
C LEU A 441 0.11 1.86 -1.45
N PRO A 442 0.93 0.89 -1.06
CA PRO A 442 1.21 0.60 0.34
C PRO A 442 1.89 1.79 1.02
N PRO A 443 1.82 1.88 2.36
CA PRO A 443 2.59 2.86 3.12
C PRO A 443 4.10 2.64 2.88
N LEU A 444 4.87 3.74 2.98
CA LEU A 444 6.32 3.68 2.90
C LEU A 444 6.94 3.21 4.22
N ASP A 445 8.09 2.57 4.13
CA ASP A 445 8.94 2.32 5.28
C ASP A 445 9.45 3.64 5.89
N PRO A 446 9.84 3.66 7.19
CA PRO A 446 10.44 4.83 7.81
C PRO A 446 11.65 5.33 7.00
N TYR A 447 11.71 6.65 6.77
CA TYR A 447 12.75 7.34 6.00
C TYR A 447 12.81 7.02 4.50
N ASP A 448 11.85 6.26 3.96
CA ASP A 448 11.71 6.03 2.51
C ASP A 448 10.84 7.13 1.88
N CYS A 449 10.93 7.27 0.57
CA CYS A 449 10.11 8.20 -0.20
C CYS A 449 9.70 7.59 -1.55
N TYR A 450 8.56 8.02 -2.09
CA TYR A 450 8.17 7.70 -3.45
C TYR A 450 8.83 8.68 -4.43
N PHE A 451 9.61 8.10 -5.34
CA PHE A 451 10.19 8.78 -6.48
C PHE A 451 9.53 8.21 -7.74
N MET A 452 8.44 8.84 -8.17
CA MET A 452 7.60 8.34 -9.25
C MET A 452 6.90 9.47 -10.00
N VAL A 453 6.65 9.25 -11.28
CA VAL A 453 5.88 10.16 -12.12
C VAL A 453 4.38 9.94 -11.90
N ASN A 454 3.70 10.94 -11.37
CA ASN A 454 2.28 10.88 -11.03
C ASN A 454 1.51 12.18 -11.38
N PRO A 455 1.55 12.65 -12.65
CA PRO A 455 1.05 13.97 -13.02
C PRO A 455 -0.47 14.13 -12.87
N ARG A 456 -1.22 13.04 -12.80
CA ARG A 456 -2.69 13.04 -12.68
C ARG A 456 -3.18 12.56 -11.31
N GLY A 457 -2.30 12.35 -10.33
CA GLY A 457 -2.68 11.79 -9.03
C GLY A 457 -3.30 10.39 -9.12
N PHE A 458 -2.91 9.62 -10.14
CA PHE A 458 -3.40 8.26 -10.32
C PHE A 458 -2.88 7.30 -9.25
N TYR A 459 -1.66 7.52 -8.75
CA TYR A 459 -1.09 6.75 -7.65
C TYR A 459 -1.31 7.50 -6.35
N ARG A 460 -1.90 6.85 -5.35
CA ARG A 460 -2.20 7.46 -4.03
C ARG A 460 -1.75 6.53 -2.92
N ILE A 461 -1.15 7.09 -1.87
CA ILE A 461 -0.72 6.34 -0.69
C ILE A 461 -1.96 6.06 0.18
N GLU A 462 -2.10 4.84 0.66
CA GLU A 462 -3.19 4.47 1.55
C GLU A 462 -3.00 5.12 2.93
N GLY A 463 -4.03 5.81 3.41
CA GLY A 463 -4.03 6.41 4.76
C GLY A 463 -3.53 7.86 4.86
N ARG A 464 -3.38 8.57 3.74
CA ARG A 464 -3.16 10.03 3.73
C ARG A 464 -4.32 10.78 3.10
#